data_c4bdd3f532965a6525f1e07084f36e71
#
_entry.id   c4bdd3f532965a6525f1e07084f36e71
#
_cell.length_a   1.000
_cell.length_b   1.000
_cell.length_c   1.000
_cell.angle_alpha   90.00
_cell.angle_beta   90.00
_cell.angle_gamma   90.00
#
_symmetry.space_group_name_H-M   'P 1'
#
loop_
_entity.id
_entity.type
_entity.pdbx_description
1 polymer ?
#
loop_
_entity_poly.entity_id
_entity_poly.type
_entity_poly.pdbx_seq_one_letter_code
_entity_poly.pdbx_strand_id
1 'polypeptide(L)' 'MDKRNLDIAYFLSFCIEQYKTEKGISGADAVQVLKLYGVLEYLAEHFDVLHTQSKQWLLADIVEFIHIRKEACR' A
#
# COMPACT_ATOMS: atom_id res chain seq x y z
N MET A 1 -16.00 -11.64 -12.31
CA MET A 1 -14.82 -11.28 -11.50
C MET A 1 -14.88 -12.00 -10.16
N ASP A 2 -13.78 -12.55 -9.73
CA ASP A 2 -13.70 -13.26 -8.46
C ASP A 2 -13.87 -12.28 -7.30
N LYS A 3 -14.63 -12.68 -6.27
CA LYS A 3 -14.83 -11.86 -5.08
C LYS A 3 -13.51 -11.49 -4.43
N ARG A 4 -12.54 -12.42 -4.41
CA ARG A 4 -11.22 -12.17 -3.83
C ARG A 4 -10.51 -11.01 -4.55
N ASN A 5 -10.58 -10.95 -5.87
CA ASN A 5 -9.98 -9.86 -6.63
C ASN A 5 -10.62 -8.52 -6.30
N LEU A 6 -11.93 -8.52 -6.10
CA LEU A 6 -12.66 -7.31 -5.73
C LEU A 6 -12.26 -6.85 -4.32
N ASP A 7 -12.15 -7.78 -3.38
CA ASP A 7 -11.74 -7.47 -2.01
C ASP A 7 -10.33 -6.89 -1.98
N ILE A 8 -9.43 -7.45 -2.78
CA ILE A 8 -8.05 -6.94 -2.89
C ILE A 8 -8.07 -5.53 -3.46
N ALA A 9 -8.87 -5.27 -4.48
CA ALA A 9 -8.98 -3.94 -5.08
C ALA A 9 -9.45 -2.91 -4.06
N TYR A 10 -10.45 -3.24 -3.25
CA TYR A 10 -10.91 -2.35 -2.19
C TYR A 10 -9.84 -2.11 -1.14
N PHE A 11 -9.11 -3.16 -0.78
CA PHE A 11 -8.02 -3.04 0.19
C PHE A 11 -6.91 -2.12 -0.34
N LEU A 12 -6.52 -2.28 -1.60
CA LEU A 12 -5.50 -1.44 -2.21
C LEU A 12 -5.95 0.02 -2.25
N SER A 13 -7.21 0.26 -2.62
CA SER A 13 -7.78 1.61 -2.64
C SER A 13 -7.74 2.25 -1.26
N PHE A 14 -8.07 1.47 -0.23
CA PHE A 14 -8.00 1.94 1.16
C PHE A 14 -6.57 2.34 1.53
N CYS A 15 -5.61 1.49 1.20
CA CYS A 15 -4.20 1.76 1.52
C CYS A 15 -3.68 3.00 0.78
N ILE A 16 -4.05 3.15 -0.48
CA ILE A 16 -3.68 4.32 -1.28
C ILE A 16 -4.23 5.59 -0.62
N GLU A 17 -5.49 5.55 -0.21
CA GLU A 17 -6.15 6.69 0.40
C GLU A 17 -5.48 7.07 1.73
N GLN A 18 -5.13 6.08 2.55
CA GLN A 18 -4.46 6.33 3.82
C GLN A 18 -3.06 6.92 3.61
N TYR A 19 -2.31 6.38 2.66
CA TYR A 19 -0.97 6.88 2.36
C TYR A 19 -1.02 8.30 1.80
N LYS A 20 -1.95 8.56 0.90
CA LYS A 20 -2.18 9.88 0.31
C LYS A 20 -2.43 10.93 1.41
N THR A 21 -3.32 10.60 2.33
CA THR A 21 -3.69 11.50 3.43
C THR A 21 -2.51 11.73 4.36
N GLU A 22 -1.79 10.68 4.71
CA GLU A 22 -0.65 10.76 5.61
C GLU A 22 0.46 11.65 5.04
N LYS A 23 0.71 11.55 3.74
CA LYS A 23 1.78 12.31 3.08
C LYS A 23 1.33 13.67 2.55
N GLY A 24 0.03 13.94 2.53
CA GLY A 24 -0.50 15.19 2.00
C GLY A 24 -0.24 15.37 0.51
N ILE A 25 -0.34 14.27 -0.24
CA ILE A 25 -0.10 14.28 -1.70
C ILE A 25 -1.37 13.90 -2.45
N SER A 26 -1.35 14.05 -3.77
CA SER A 26 -2.50 13.66 -4.59
C SER A 26 -2.62 12.13 -4.68
N GLY A 27 -3.82 11.66 -5.05
CA GLY A 27 -4.04 10.23 -5.26
C GLY A 27 -3.13 9.67 -6.34
N ALA A 28 -2.95 10.43 -7.43
CA ALA A 28 -2.08 10.01 -8.53
C ALA A 28 -0.63 9.86 -8.07
N ASP A 29 -0.13 10.81 -7.28
CA ASP A 29 1.23 10.74 -6.74
C ASP A 29 1.37 9.55 -5.80
N ALA A 30 0.38 9.30 -4.95
CA ALA A 30 0.39 8.18 -4.04
C ALA A 30 0.50 6.86 -4.80
N VAL A 31 -0.33 6.68 -5.83
CA VAL A 31 -0.29 5.47 -6.66
C VAL A 31 1.08 5.29 -7.30
N GLN A 32 1.66 6.37 -7.83
CA GLN A 32 2.98 6.29 -8.46
C GLN A 32 4.06 5.86 -7.49
N VAL A 33 4.08 6.42 -6.29
CA VAL A 33 5.07 6.06 -5.27
C VAL A 33 4.90 4.59 -4.87
N LEU A 34 3.69 4.18 -4.56
CA LEU A 34 3.43 2.82 -4.12
C LEU A 34 3.75 1.81 -5.22
N LYS A 35 3.46 2.16 -6.47
CA LYS A 35 3.78 1.31 -7.61
C LYS A 35 5.28 1.22 -7.84
N LEU A 36 5.97 2.36 -7.75
CA LEU A 36 7.41 2.43 -7.99
C LEU A 36 8.21 1.51 -7.07
N TYR A 37 7.82 1.46 -5.80
CA TYR A 37 8.53 0.64 -4.81
C TYR A 37 7.94 -0.75 -4.62
N GLY A 38 6.99 -1.14 -5.47
CA GLY A 38 6.39 -2.48 -5.43
C GLY A 38 5.46 -2.71 -4.24
N VAL A 39 4.98 -1.63 -3.62
CA VAL A 39 4.10 -1.73 -2.45
C VAL A 39 2.74 -2.34 -2.81
N LEU A 40 2.17 -1.94 -3.96
CA LEU A 40 0.86 -2.45 -4.37
C LEU A 40 0.90 -3.96 -4.56
N GLU A 41 1.96 -4.48 -5.17
CA GLU A 41 2.14 -5.92 -5.36
C GLU A 41 2.31 -6.63 -4.03
N TYR A 42 3.09 -6.05 -3.12
CA TYR A 42 3.28 -6.58 -1.78
C TYR A 42 1.95 -6.67 -1.02
N LEU A 43 1.16 -5.60 -1.06
CA LEU A 43 -0.13 -5.56 -0.38
C LEU A 43 -1.10 -6.58 -0.94
N ALA A 44 -1.14 -6.72 -2.26
CA ALA A 44 -2.02 -7.69 -2.91
C ALA A 44 -1.61 -9.12 -2.60
N GLU A 45 -0.32 -9.40 -2.63
CA GLU A 45 0.22 -10.73 -2.38
C GLU A 45 -0.04 -11.19 -0.95
N HIS A 46 0.05 -10.27 0.01
CA HIS A 46 -0.12 -10.58 1.42
C HIS A 46 -1.47 -10.12 1.98
N PHE A 47 -2.45 -9.96 1.11
CA PHE A 47 -3.79 -9.49 1.46
C PHE A 47 -4.39 -10.27 2.64
N ASP A 48 -4.28 -11.60 2.63
CA ASP A 48 -4.91 -12.44 3.64
C ASP A 48 -4.47 -12.09 5.06
N VAL A 49 -3.23 -11.68 5.22
CA VAL A 49 -2.69 -11.27 6.52
C VAL A 49 -2.90 -9.78 6.76
N LEU A 50 -2.57 -8.98 5.76
CA LEU A 50 -2.52 -7.52 5.94
C LEU A 50 -3.90 -6.88 6.13
N HIS A 51 -4.95 -7.43 5.52
CA HIS A 51 -6.27 -6.82 5.60
C HIS A 51 -6.87 -6.87 7.02
N THR A 52 -6.28 -7.66 7.92
CA THR A 52 -6.71 -7.76 9.31
C THR A 52 -6.02 -6.76 10.23
N GLN A 53 -5.05 -6.02 9.72
CA GLN A 53 -4.27 -5.08 10.51
C GLN A 53 -4.97 -3.72 10.62
N SER A 54 -4.62 -2.97 11.65
CA SER A 54 -5.17 -1.63 11.82
C SER A 54 -4.61 -0.67 10.77
N LYS A 55 -5.31 0.45 10.57
CA LYS A 55 -4.88 1.49 9.67
C LYS A 55 -3.48 2.00 10.02
N GLN A 56 -3.25 2.25 11.30
CA GLN A 56 -1.97 2.77 11.79
C GLN A 56 -0.84 1.77 11.52
N TRP A 57 -1.13 0.49 11.76
CA TRP A 57 -0.14 -0.56 11.50
C TRP A 57 0.21 -0.63 10.01
N LEU A 58 -0.83 -0.58 9.15
CA LEU A 58 -0.62 -0.65 7.70
C LEU A 58 0.21 0.53 7.21
N LEU A 59 -0.07 1.74 7.68
CA LEU A 59 0.69 2.91 7.29
C LEU A 59 2.16 2.79 7.71
N ALA A 60 2.40 2.34 8.93
CA ALA A 60 3.76 2.14 9.42
C ALA A 60 4.50 1.10 8.58
N ASP A 61 3.82 0.01 8.23
CA ASP A 61 4.41 -1.04 7.42
C ASP A 61 4.74 -0.54 6.01
N ILE A 62 3.84 0.22 5.40
CA ILE A 62 4.06 0.78 4.07
C ILE A 62 5.25 1.73 4.07
N VAL A 63 5.33 2.62 5.04
CA VAL A 63 6.42 3.58 5.16
C VAL A 63 7.76 2.86 5.34
N GLU A 64 7.77 1.85 6.20
CA GLU A 64 8.97 1.03 6.44
C GLU A 64 9.40 0.30 5.17
N PHE A 65 8.44 -0.29 4.47
CA PHE A 65 8.70 -1.01 3.21
C PHE A 65 9.36 -0.09 2.18
N ILE A 66 8.83 1.11 2.02
CA ILE A 66 9.37 2.09 1.08
C ILE A 66 10.76 2.51 1.51
N HIS A 67 10.97 2.75 2.79
CA HIS A 67 12.25 3.16 3.33
C HIS A 67 13.35 2.11 3.03
N ILE A 68 13.03 0.84 3.28
CA ILE A 68 13.95 -0.25 3.02
C ILE A 68 14.28 -0.33 1.52
N ARG A 69 13.27 -0.19 0.67
CA ARG A 69 13.47 -0.25 -0.78
C ARG A 69 14.30 0.93 -1.29
N LYS A 70 14.11 2.12 -0.74
CA LYS A 70 14.90 3.28 -1.09
C LYS A 70 16.37 3.06 -0.75
N GLU A 71 16.65 2.51 0.41
CA GLU A 71 18.01 2.21 0.84
C GLU A 71 18.66 1.17 -0.09
N ALA A 72 17.89 0.15 -0.48
CA ALA A 72 18.38 -0.92 -1.34
C ALA A 72 18.65 -0.44 -2.76
N CYS A 73 17.95 0.59 -3.21
CA CYS A 73 18.05 1.10 -4.60
C CYS A 73 19.08 2.21 -4.77
N ARG A 74 19.89 2.48 -3.80
CA ARG A 74 20.93 3.51 -3.88
C ARG A 74 22.06 3.18 -4.83
#